data_def8604efa48da10715ef2b976256a11
#
_entry.id   def8604efa48da10715ef2b976256a11
#
_cell.length_a   1.000
_cell.length_b   1.000
_cell.length_c   1.000
_cell.angle_alpha   90.00
_cell.angle_beta   90.00
_cell.angle_gamma   90.00
#
_symmetry.space_group_name_H-M   'P 1'
#
loop_
_entity.id
_entity.type
_entity.pdbx_description
1 polymer ?
#
loop_
_entity_poly.entity_id
_entity_poly.type
_entity_poly.pdbx_seq_one_letter_code
_entity_poly.pdbx_strand_id
1 'polypeptide(L)'
;MERTVGTIVRGIRAPIIRQGDDLVQIVADSVLNAQKAEGFAPQERDVVAITEAVVARAQGNYASIEHIAADMDEKFGDDTVGVIFPILSRNRFAICLRGIAKGRKKIVLMLSYPSDEVGNHLVSQDLLDEKGVNPYTDVLTEQKYRELFGVVLHPFTGVDYVSYYKNLITEMG
;
A
#
# COMPACT_ATOMS: atom_id res chain seq x y z
N MET A 1 13.11 21.21 34.17
CA MET A 1 13.60 19.83 34.30
C MET A 1 13.98 19.38 32.91
N GLU A 2 15.22 18.96 32.71
CA GLU A 2 15.69 18.51 31.41
C GLU A 2 15.04 17.14 31.10
N ARG A 3 14.50 17.00 29.91
CA ARG A 3 13.82 15.76 29.51
C ARG A 3 14.85 14.71 29.08
N THR A 4 15.10 13.73 29.91
CA THR A 4 16.13 12.70 29.70
C THR A 4 15.62 11.49 28.90
N VAL A 5 14.31 11.33 28.73
CA VAL A 5 13.68 10.24 27.98
C VAL A 5 12.90 10.82 26.80
N GLY A 6 13.07 10.23 25.62
CA GLY A 6 12.37 10.60 24.40
C GLY A 6 10.91 10.13 24.38
N THR A 7 10.35 10.01 23.17
CA THR A 7 8.99 9.49 22.97
C THR A 7 8.94 7.99 23.29
N ILE A 8 7.94 7.59 24.07
CA ILE A 8 7.65 6.18 24.35
C ILE A 8 6.46 5.79 23.48
N VAL A 9 6.56 4.69 22.75
CA VAL A 9 5.46 4.10 21.96
C VAL A 9 5.15 2.71 22.52
N ARG A 10 3.86 2.45 22.77
CA ARG A 10 3.37 1.16 23.27
C ARG A 10 2.39 0.55 22.29
N GLY A 11 2.68 -0.66 21.84
CA GLY A 11 1.72 -1.47 21.09
C GLY A 11 0.72 -2.12 22.05
N ILE A 12 -0.55 -1.73 21.95
CA ILE A 12 -1.63 -2.28 22.77
C ILE A 12 -2.29 -3.44 22.02
N ARG A 13 -2.40 -4.61 22.67
CA ARG A 13 -3.13 -5.75 22.11
C ARG A 13 -4.63 -5.53 22.28
N ALA A 14 -5.36 -5.60 21.17
CA ALA A 14 -6.82 -5.57 21.15
C ALA A 14 -7.38 -6.94 20.73
N PRO A 15 -8.64 -7.25 21.02
CA PRO A 15 -9.32 -8.42 20.46
C PRO A 15 -9.44 -8.31 18.94
N ILE A 16 -9.92 -9.39 18.29
CA ILE A 16 -10.21 -9.39 16.86
C ILE A 16 -11.39 -8.45 16.61
N ILE A 17 -11.17 -7.39 15.85
CA ILE A 17 -12.21 -6.42 15.47
C ILE A 17 -13.02 -6.97 14.29
N ARG A 18 -14.34 -6.92 14.38
CA ARG A 18 -15.29 -7.34 13.35
C ARG A 18 -16.20 -6.18 12.95
N GLN A 19 -16.89 -6.34 11.85
CA GLN A 19 -17.91 -5.39 11.43
C GLN A 19 -19.02 -5.31 12.47
N GLY A 20 -19.39 -4.08 12.83
CA GLY A 20 -20.43 -3.78 13.83
C GLY A 20 -19.94 -3.74 15.27
N ASP A 21 -18.67 -4.05 15.53
CA ASP A 21 -18.10 -3.93 16.88
C ASP A 21 -18.03 -2.46 17.32
N ASP A 22 -18.27 -2.22 18.60
CA ASP A 22 -18.03 -0.91 19.23
C ASP A 22 -16.53 -0.67 19.40
N LEU A 23 -15.93 -0.11 18.37
CA LEU A 23 -14.49 0.15 18.33
C LEU A 23 -14.04 1.10 19.45
N VAL A 24 -14.87 2.08 19.80
CA VAL A 24 -14.52 3.06 20.85
C VAL A 24 -14.40 2.36 22.19
N GLN A 25 -15.37 1.51 22.53
CA GLN A 25 -15.36 0.77 23.79
C GLN A 25 -14.20 -0.24 23.81
N ILE A 26 -13.99 -0.98 22.72
CA ILE A 26 -12.88 -1.95 22.63
C ILE A 26 -11.53 -1.28 22.82
N VAL A 27 -11.31 -0.12 22.23
CA VAL A 27 -10.05 0.62 22.37
C VAL A 27 -9.86 1.14 23.78
N ALA A 28 -10.90 1.75 24.35
CA ALA A 28 -10.87 2.22 25.72
C ALA A 28 -10.54 1.10 26.72
N ASP A 29 -11.22 -0.03 26.62
CA ASP A 29 -10.99 -1.18 27.48
C ASP A 29 -9.59 -1.77 27.30
N SER A 30 -9.11 -1.87 26.05
CA SER A 30 -7.77 -2.37 25.76
C SER A 30 -6.68 -1.51 26.37
N VAL A 31 -6.80 -0.18 26.28
CA VAL A 31 -5.86 0.77 26.88
C VAL A 31 -5.90 0.69 28.39
N LEU A 32 -7.10 0.70 29.00
CA LEU A 32 -7.26 0.60 30.46
C LEU A 32 -6.74 -0.73 31.02
N ASN A 33 -6.97 -1.82 30.32
CA ASN A 33 -6.44 -3.13 30.72
C ASN A 33 -4.92 -3.19 30.63
N ALA A 34 -4.34 -2.64 29.55
CA ALA A 34 -2.89 -2.57 29.41
C ALA A 34 -2.27 -1.67 30.49
N GLN A 35 -2.90 -0.55 30.81
CA GLN A 35 -2.48 0.33 31.89
C GLN A 35 -2.42 -0.39 33.24
N LYS A 36 -3.44 -1.16 33.58
CA LYS A 36 -3.50 -1.94 34.82
C LYS A 36 -2.44 -3.04 34.86
N ALA A 37 -2.23 -3.73 33.72
CA ALA A 37 -1.32 -4.87 33.63
C ALA A 37 0.15 -4.43 33.69
N GLU A 38 0.49 -3.32 33.02
CA GLU A 38 1.87 -2.86 32.84
C GLU A 38 2.25 -1.70 33.75
N GLY A 39 1.31 -1.19 34.56
CA GLY A 39 1.58 -0.16 35.57
C GLY A 39 1.96 1.22 35.03
N PHE A 40 1.56 1.57 33.79
CA PHE A 40 1.74 2.90 33.26
C PHE A 40 0.50 3.77 33.46
N ALA A 41 0.67 5.07 33.56
CA ALA A 41 -0.44 6.03 33.63
C ALA A 41 -0.44 6.92 32.38
N PRO A 42 -1.60 7.15 31.74
CA PRO A 42 -1.76 8.14 30.70
C PRO A 42 -1.34 9.53 31.22
N GLN A 43 -0.70 10.27 30.37
CA GLN A 43 -0.24 11.62 30.66
C GLN A 43 -0.95 12.63 29.76
N GLU A 44 -0.93 13.89 30.19
CA GLU A 44 -1.43 14.97 29.34
C GLU A 44 -0.67 14.95 27.98
N ARG A 45 -1.42 15.03 26.89
CA ARG A 45 -0.96 14.98 25.51
C ARG A 45 -0.52 13.61 24.99
N ASP A 46 -0.81 12.54 25.71
CA ASP A 46 -0.68 11.20 25.13
C ASP A 46 -1.65 11.02 23.95
N VAL A 47 -1.21 10.30 22.94
CA VAL A 47 -1.98 10.05 21.72
C VAL A 47 -2.28 8.55 21.63
N VAL A 48 -3.55 8.22 21.47
CA VAL A 48 -3.99 6.87 21.10
C VAL A 48 -4.25 6.84 19.61
N ALA A 49 -3.48 6.03 18.88
CA ALA A 49 -3.60 5.90 17.43
C ALA A 49 -4.26 4.57 17.04
N ILE A 50 -5.22 4.64 16.15
CA ILE A 50 -5.90 3.48 15.55
C ILE A 50 -5.73 3.59 14.05
N THR A 51 -5.41 2.46 13.38
CA THR A 51 -5.26 2.48 11.93
C THR A 51 -6.62 2.62 11.23
N GLU A 52 -6.64 3.31 10.11
CA GLU A 52 -7.83 3.44 9.26
C GLU A 52 -8.44 2.10 8.85
N ALA A 53 -7.59 1.09 8.60
CA ALA A 53 -8.03 -0.26 8.22
C ALA A 53 -8.86 -0.94 9.31
N VAL A 54 -8.54 -0.70 10.58
CA VAL A 54 -9.32 -1.21 11.73
C VAL A 54 -10.64 -0.47 11.85
N VAL A 55 -10.63 0.86 11.68
CA VAL A 55 -11.85 1.68 11.68
C VAL A 55 -12.78 1.26 10.54
N ALA A 56 -12.26 1.15 9.31
CA ALA A 56 -13.04 0.71 8.16
C ALA A 56 -13.64 -0.68 8.35
N ARG A 57 -12.90 -1.60 8.96
CA ARG A 57 -13.40 -2.94 9.28
C ARG A 57 -14.57 -2.90 10.26
N ALA A 58 -14.47 -2.15 11.36
CA ALA A 58 -15.55 -2.02 12.33
C ALA A 58 -16.79 -1.37 11.70
N GLN A 59 -16.61 -0.40 10.81
CA GLN A 59 -17.69 0.26 10.08
C GLN A 59 -18.26 -0.57 8.91
N GLY A 60 -17.62 -1.69 8.51
CA GLY A 60 -18.02 -2.45 7.33
C GLY A 60 -17.75 -1.74 6.01
N ASN A 61 -16.76 -0.86 5.99
CA ASN A 61 -16.39 -0.01 4.85
C ASN A 61 -15.52 -0.81 3.87
N TYR A 62 -16.16 -1.56 2.97
CA TYR A 62 -15.50 -2.38 1.96
C TYR A 62 -15.93 -1.96 0.56
N ALA A 63 -14.97 -2.01 -0.37
CA ALA A 63 -15.25 -1.91 -1.80
C ALA A 63 -14.83 -3.22 -2.49
N SER A 64 -15.66 -3.72 -3.39
CA SER A 64 -15.31 -4.83 -4.27
C SER A 64 -14.60 -4.32 -5.54
N ILE A 65 -14.00 -5.24 -6.30
CA ILE A 65 -13.44 -4.93 -7.63
C ILE A 65 -14.51 -4.34 -8.54
N GLU A 66 -15.76 -4.84 -8.45
CA GLU A 66 -16.90 -4.36 -9.22
C GLU A 66 -17.28 -2.92 -8.85
N HIS A 67 -17.22 -2.56 -7.56
CA HIS A 67 -17.47 -1.19 -7.13
C HIS A 67 -16.41 -0.23 -7.68
N ILE A 68 -15.14 -0.63 -7.65
CA ILE A 68 -14.04 0.18 -8.22
C ILE A 68 -14.25 0.32 -9.73
N ALA A 69 -14.57 -0.77 -10.43
CA ALA A 69 -14.81 -0.74 -11.87
C ALA A 69 -15.97 0.19 -12.24
N ALA A 70 -17.09 0.12 -11.52
CA ALA A 70 -18.24 1.00 -11.75
C ALA A 70 -17.90 2.48 -11.53
N ASP A 71 -17.15 2.80 -10.48
CA ASP A 71 -16.68 4.17 -10.21
C ASP A 71 -15.72 4.68 -11.31
N MET A 72 -14.89 3.80 -11.82
CA MET A 72 -14.00 4.10 -12.95
C MET A 72 -14.79 4.32 -14.24
N ASP A 73 -15.85 3.54 -14.50
CA ASP A 73 -16.74 3.72 -15.65
C ASP A 73 -17.46 5.05 -15.60
N GLU A 74 -17.99 5.41 -14.45
CA GLU A 74 -18.68 6.67 -14.25
C GLU A 74 -17.77 7.88 -14.49
N LYS A 75 -16.50 7.82 -14.04
CA LYS A 75 -15.56 8.95 -14.09
C LYS A 75 -14.82 9.08 -15.42
N PHE A 76 -14.48 7.98 -16.05
CA PHE A 76 -13.56 7.96 -17.20
C PHE A 76 -14.15 7.33 -18.47
N GLY A 77 -15.29 6.65 -18.37
CA GLY A 77 -15.88 5.97 -19.53
C GLY A 77 -14.88 5.04 -20.21
N ASP A 78 -14.77 5.14 -21.54
CA ASP A 78 -13.86 4.34 -22.39
C ASP A 78 -12.46 4.96 -22.57
N ASP A 79 -12.14 6.06 -21.89
CA ASP A 79 -10.90 6.79 -22.08
C ASP A 79 -9.66 5.99 -21.60
N THR A 80 -8.51 6.40 -22.13
CA THR A 80 -7.22 5.91 -21.62
C THR A 80 -6.99 6.46 -20.21
N VAL A 81 -6.73 5.57 -19.25
CA VAL A 81 -6.48 5.95 -17.86
C VAL A 81 -5.01 5.84 -17.53
N GLY A 82 -4.44 6.93 -16.99
CA GLY A 82 -3.11 6.96 -16.41
C GLY A 82 -3.17 6.58 -14.92
N VAL A 83 -2.35 5.62 -14.51
CA VAL A 83 -2.24 5.18 -13.10
C VAL A 83 -0.81 5.37 -12.64
N ILE A 84 -0.61 6.16 -11.59
CA ILE A 84 0.69 6.35 -10.95
C ILE A 84 0.69 5.63 -9.62
N PHE A 85 1.57 4.65 -9.46
CA PHE A 85 1.64 3.89 -8.22
C PHE A 85 3.04 3.39 -7.91
N PRO A 86 3.69 3.90 -6.84
CA PRO A 86 5.09 3.62 -6.53
C PRO A 86 5.29 2.43 -5.58
N ILE A 87 4.29 1.58 -5.33
CA ILE A 87 4.39 0.48 -4.37
C ILE A 87 4.27 -0.87 -5.08
N LEU A 88 5.24 -1.76 -4.83
CA LEU A 88 5.23 -3.14 -5.32
C LEU A 88 4.37 -4.00 -4.38
N SER A 89 3.17 -4.35 -4.78
CA SER A 89 2.24 -5.11 -3.94
C SER A 89 1.35 -6.06 -4.74
N ARG A 90 1.28 -7.33 -4.28
CA ARG A 90 0.36 -8.33 -4.83
C ARG A 90 -1.03 -8.31 -4.19
N ASN A 91 -1.10 -7.88 -2.94
CA ASN A 91 -2.30 -8.02 -2.09
C ASN A 91 -3.09 -6.73 -1.94
N ARG A 92 -2.49 -5.58 -2.11
CA ARG A 92 -3.16 -4.28 -1.97
C ARG A 92 -3.35 -3.64 -3.34
N PHE A 93 -2.28 -3.16 -3.93
CA PHE A 93 -2.38 -2.47 -5.21
C PHE A 93 -2.91 -3.38 -6.34
N ALA A 94 -2.52 -4.64 -6.40
CA ALA A 94 -3.00 -5.54 -7.44
C ALA A 94 -4.54 -5.70 -7.42
N ILE A 95 -5.16 -5.70 -6.24
CA ILE A 95 -6.63 -5.75 -6.12
C ILE A 95 -7.26 -4.46 -6.66
N CYS A 96 -6.73 -3.30 -6.28
CA CYS A 96 -7.19 -2.02 -6.81
C CYS A 96 -6.98 -1.92 -8.32
N LEU A 97 -5.81 -2.35 -8.82
CA LEU A 97 -5.49 -2.34 -10.24
C LEU A 97 -6.43 -3.23 -11.05
N ARG A 98 -6.87 -4.38 -10.52
CA ARG A 98 -7.91 -5.22 -11.15
C ARG A 98 -9.21 -4.46 -11.35
N GLY A 99 -9.68 -3.73 -10.34
CA GLY A 99 -10.86 -2.91 -10.44
C GLY A 99 -10.70 -1.76 -11.44
N ILE A 100 -9.56 -1.07 -11.40
CA ILE A 100 -9.24 0.03 -12.32
C ILE A 100 -9.16 -0.46 -13.78
N ALA A 101 -8.54 -1.62 -14.01
CA ALA A 101 -8.32 -2.16 -15.35
C ALA A 101 -9.56 -2.82 -15.96
N LYS A 102 -10.51 -3.25 -15.12
CA LYS A 102 -11.68 -4.02 -15.57
C LYS A 102 -12.49 -3.24 -16.61
N GLY A 103 -12.59 -3.80 -17.82
CA GLY A 103 -13.34 -3.21 -18.94
C GLY A 103 -12.66 -1.98 -19.58
N ARG A 104 -11.40 -1.68 -19.23
CA ARG A 104 -10.68 -0.54 -19.84
C ARG A 104 -10.00 -0.95 -21.14
N LYS A 105 -10.12 -0.11 -22.16
CA LYS A 105 -9.42 -0.32 -23.45
C LYS A 105 -7.92 -0.11 -23.34
N LYS A 106 -7.49 0.80 -22.46
CA LYS A 106 -6.08 1.13 -22.28
C LYS A 106 -5.76 1.69 -20.90
N ILE A 107 -4.76 1.10 -20.28
CA ILE A 107 -4.14 1.60 -19.03
C ILE A 107 -2.68 1.97 -19.32
N VAL A 108 -2.26 3.14 -18.86
CA VAL A 108 -0.85 3.54 -18.81
C VAL A 108 -0.43 3.54 -17.34
N LEU A 109 0.30 2.50 -16.94
CA LEU A 109 0.79 2.37 -15.56
C LEU A 109 2.20 2.93 -15.45
N MET A 110 2.38 3.93 -14.56
CA MET A 110 3.68 4.49 -14.19
C MET A 110 4.04 4.07 -12.77
N LEU A 111 5.14 3.33 -12.62
CA LEU A 111 5.58 2.78 -11.33
C LEU A 111 6.37 3.79 -10.49
N SER A 112 6.98 4.84 -11.09
CA SER A 112 7.63 5.95 -10.37
C SER A 112 8.66 5.52 -9.32
N TYR A 113 9.68 4.73 -9.71
CA TYR A 113 10.71 4.14 -8.84
C TYR A 113 10.12 3.38 -7.65
N PRO A 114 9.40 2.29 -7.92
CA PRO A 114 8.59 1.61 -6.92
C PRO A 114 9.42 0.79 -5.94
N SER A 115 8.90 0.67 -4.71
CA SER A 115 9.38 -0.25 -3.69
C SER A 115 8.22 -1.00 -3.04
N ASP A 116 8.54 -2.05 -2.29
CA ASP A 116 7.57 -2.67 -1.37
C ASP A 116 7.45 -1.86 -0.05
N GLU A 117 6.63 -2.37 0.88
CA GLU A 117 6.33 -1.69 2.16
C GLU A 117 7.54 -1.65 3.11
N VAL A 118 8.60 -2.41 2.84
CA VAL A 118 9.82 -2.46 3.65
C VAL A 118 11.04 -1.90 2.93
N GLY A 119 10.83 -1.27 1.77
CA GLY A 119 11.84 -0.51 1.05
C GLY A 119 12.67 -1.30 0.03
N ASN A 120 12.23 -2.52 -0.37
CA ASN A 120 12.89 -3.22 -1.48
C ASN A 120 12.43 -2.62 -2.81
N HIS A 121 13.31 -1.92 -3.47
CA HIS A 121 13.05 -1.32 -4.77
C HIS A 121 13.00 -2.36 -5.90
N LEU A 122 12.30 -2.02 -6.99
CA LEU A 122 12.28 -2.84 -8.21
C LEU A 122 13.69 -3.04 -8.78
N VAL A 123 14.50 -1.97 -8.75
CA VAL A 123 15.92 -1.98 -9.14
C VAL A 123 16.72 -1.30 -8.04
N SER A 124 17.86 -1.86 -7.65
CA SER A 124 18.72 -1.24 -6.64
C SER A 124 19.33 0.08 -7.14
N GLN A 125 19.60 1.00 -6.21
CA GLN A 125 20.25 2.27 -6.55
C GLN A 125 21.61 2.04 -7.24
N ASP A 126 22.41 1.11 -6.73
CA ASP A 126 23.73 0.81 -7.32
C ASP A 126 23.62 0.40 -8.78
N LEU A 127 22.61 -0.42 -9.12
CA LEU A 127 22.42 -0.86 -10.52
C LEU A 127 21.89 0.28 -11.39
N LEU A 128 21.07 1.18 -10.85
CA LEU A 128 20.65 2.39 -11.58
C LEU A 128 21.84 3.29 -11.90
N ASP A 129 22.72 3.51 -10.91
CA ASP A 129 23.93 4.33 -11.07
C ASP A 129 24.91 3.69 -12.08
N GLU A 130 25.11 2.36 -12.02
CA GLU A 130 25.92 1.62 -13.00
C GLU A 130 25.41 1.81 -14.44
N LYS A 131 24.09 1.82 -14.62
CA LYS A 131 23.44 1.98 -15.93
C LYS A 131 23.22 3.45 -16.33
N GLY A 132 23.59 4.40 -15.46
CA GLY A 132 23.43 5.83 -15.70
C GLY A 132 21.96 6.28 -15.77
N VAL A 133 21.08 5.64 -15.01
CA VAL A 133 19.64 5.94 -14.98
C VAL A 133 19.30 6.73 -13.73
N ASN A 134 18.68 7.89 -13.92
CA ASN A 134 18.16 8.69 -12.82
C ASN A 134 16.69 8.29 -12.54
N PRO A 135 16.38 7.68 -11.38
CA PRO A 135 15.04 7.18 -11.09
C PRO A 135 13.97 8.27 -10.95
N TYR A 136 14.36 9.52 -10.80
CA TYR A 136 13.45 10.65 -10.60
C TYR A 136 13.15 11.45 -11.85
N THR A 137 14.02 11.40 -12.86
CA THR A 137 13.91 12.22 -14.08
C THR A 137 13.76 11.40 -15.34
N ASP A 138 14.30 10.18 -15.37
CA ASP A 138 14.30 9.37 -16.58
C ASP A 138 12.99 8.57 -16.70
N VAL A 139 12.47 8.52 -17.92
CA VAL A 139 11.28 7.74 -18.25
C VAL A 139 11.69 6.53 -19.09
N LEU A 140 11.46 5.34 -18.55
CA LEU A 140 11.75 4.08 -19.24
C LEU A 140 10.44 3.42 -19.68
N THR A 141 10.35 3.08 -20.97
CA THR A 141 9.35 2.12 -21.45
C THR A 141 9.71 0.72 -20.97
N GLU A 142 8.74 -0.22 -20.96
CA GLU A 142 9.04 -1.61 -20.63
C GLU A 142 10.19 -2.18 -21.47
N GLN A 143 10.20 -1.90 -22.77
CA GLN A 143 11.26 -2.36 -23.66
C GLN A 143 12.63 -1.82 -23.20
N LYS A 144 12.74 -0.52 -22.96
CA LYS A 144 14.00 0.09 -22.50
C LYS A 144 14.44 -0.43 -21.15
N TYR A 145 13.50 -0.61 -20.23
CA TYR A 145 13.75 -1.22 -18.94
C TYR A 145 14.34 -2.64 -19.07
N ARG A 146 13.76 -3.47 -19.96
CA ARG A 146 14.25 -4.84 -20.21
C ARG A 146 15.62 -4.87 -20.88
N GLU A 147 15.91 -3.92 -21.76
CA GLU A 147 17.24 -3.80 -22.37
C GLU A 147 18.34 -3.48 -21.34
N LEU A 148 18.03 -2.65 -20.36
CA LEU A 148 18.99 -2.20 -19.34
C LEU A 148 19.14 -3.20 -18.19
N PHE A 149 18.06 -3.78 -17.71
CA PHE A 149 18.02 -4.53 -16.47
C PHE A 149 17.61 -6.01 -16.63
N GLY A 150 17.10 -6.40 -17.80
CA GLY A 150 16.59 -7.74 -18.02
C GLY A 150 15.33 -8.04 -17.20
N VAL A 151 15.24 -9.27 -16.69
CA VAL A 151 14.18 -9.71 -15.77
C VAL A 151 14.67 -9.54 -14.34
N VAL A 152 14.07 -8.60 -13.62
CA VAL A 152 14.38 -8.36 -12.22
C VAL A 152 13.30 -9.00 -11.35
N LEU A 153 13.70 -9.92 -10.50
CA LEU A 153 12.82 -10.61 -9.57
C LEU A 153 12.89 -9.94 -8.19
N HIS A 154 11.73 -9.70 -7.62
CA HIS A 154 11.62 -9.15 -6.27
C HIS A 154 12.25 -10.11 -5.24
N PRO A 155 13.12 -9.62 -4.32
CA PRO A 155 13.96 -10.49 -3.48
C PRO A 155 13.17 -11.42 -2.56
N PHE A 156 12.02 -10.99 -2.04
CA PHE A 156 11.19 -11.83 -1.16
C PHE A 156 10.15 -12.66 -1.89
N THR A 157 9.57 -12.12 -2.96
CA THR A 157 8.41 -12.76 -3.59
C THR A 157 8.76 -13.53 -4.85
N GLY A 158 9.95 -13.32 -5.41
CA GLY A 158 10.37 -13.89 -6.69
C GLY A 158 9.54 -13.41 -7.88
N VAL A 159 8.74 -12.34 -7.70
CA VAL A 159 7.85 -11.83 -8.74
C VAL A 159 8.57 -10.80 -9.60
N ASP A 160 8.46 -10.95 -10.93
CA ASP A 160 8.70 -9.86 -11.87
C ASP A 160 7.47 -8.95 -11.90
N TYR A 161 7.51 -7.86 -11.16
CA TYR A 161 6.36 -6.96 -11.03
C TYR A 161 5.98 -6.24 -12.33
N VAL A 162 6.91 -6.02 -13.23
CA VAL A 162 6.60 -5.41 -14.54
C VAL A 162 5.72 -6.33 -15.35
N SER A 163 6.12 -7.60 -15.50
CA SER A 163 5.28 -8.61 -16.18
C SER A 163 4.00 -8.90 -15.40
N TYR A 164 4.06 -8.94 -14.08
CA TYR A 164 2.90 -9.22 -13.23
C TYR A 164 1.77 -8.19 -13.43
N TYR A 165 2.08 -6.90 -13.36
CA TYR A 165 1.07 -5.87 -13.54
C TYR A 165 0.58 -5.77 -14.99
N LYS A 166 1.46 -5.96 -15.97
CA LYS A 166 1.06 -6.00 -17.37
C LYS A 166 0.07 -7.14 -17.65
N ASN A 167 0.38 -8.34 -17.18
CA ASN A 167 -0.50 -9.51 -17.35
C ASN A 167 -1.84 -9.28 -16.65
N LEU A 168 -1.82 -8.76 -15.41
CA LEU A 168 -3.02 -8.43 -14.65
C LEU A 168 -3.94 -7.45 -15.41
N ILE A 169 -3.38 -6.40 -15.99
CA ILE A 169 -4.15 -5.44 -16.80
C ILE A 169 -4.73 -6.13 -18.04
N THR A 170 -3.92 -6.93 -18.73
CA THR A 170 -4.35 -7.65 -19.94
C THR A 170 -5.45 -8.69 -19.66
N GLU A 171 -5.41 -9.33 -18.49
CA GLU A 171 -6.45 -10.31 -18.07
C GLU A 171 -7.79 -9.64 -17.76
N MET A 172 -7.79 -8.35 -17.42
CA MET A 172 -9.00 -7.63 -16.98
C MET A 172 -9.69 -6.83 -18.10
N GLY A 173 -8.99 -6.50 -19.18
CA GLY A 173 -9.48 -5.79 -20.38
C GLY A 173 -9.52 -6.71 -21.58
#